data_971648415b55ef55787f16d02755663a
#
_entry.id   971648415b55ef55787f16d02755663a
#
_cell.length_a   1.000
_cell.length_b   1.000
_cell.length_c   1.000
_cell.angle_alpha   90.00
_cell.angle_beta   90.00
_cell.angle_gamma   90.00
#
_symmetry.space_group_name_H-M   'P 1'
#
loop_
_entity.id
_entity.type
_entity.pdbx_description
1 polymer ?
#
loop_
_entity_poly.entity_id
_entity_poly.type
_entity_poly.pdbx_seq_one_letter_code
_entity_poly.pdbx_strand_id
1 'polypeptide(L)'
;TAALQFTPSGQVDNRIFTYGMVPRGLMQTKEALKLFSVTISGLKVNKDKMLLAAVESLGGATDLAEEIMMRHGINAQAAHSIVAQAIRFSTQEGKRLKADLINDAAKDIINYSLNISDDHIFQIMDPEAIIETRTGPGGASSKSIHKMITDFRNIINDSNHWRTLEKSWLKKSEKNLVERVQSICQCT
;
A
#
# COMPACT_ATOMS: atom_id res chain seq x y z
N THR A 1 15.17 -18.19 11.24
CA THR A 1 15.25 -19.28 10.24
C THR A 1 16.70 -19.66 9.94
N ALA A 2 17.64 -18.71 9.89
CA ALA A 2 19.07 -19.02 9.66
C ALA A 2 19.68 -19.90 10.78
N ALA A 3 19.27 -19.70 12.04
CA ALA A 3 19.76 -20.49 13.17
C ALA A 3 19.34 -21.98 13.14
N LEU A 4 18.36 -22.33 12.33
CA LEU A 4 17.87 -23.72 12.18
C LEU A 4 18.46 -24.45 10.95
N GLN A 5 19.08 -23.72 10.01
CA GLN A 5 19.48 -24.28 8.72
C GLN A 5 20.78 -25.12 8.74
N PHE A 6 21.61 -24.99 9.75
CA PHE A 6 22.93 -25.61 9.80
C PHE A 6 23.17 -26.53 11.02
N THR A 7 22.11 -27.00 11.66
CA THR A 7 22.25 -27.90 12.81
C THR A 7 22.21 -29.36 12.35
N PRO A 8 23.23 -30.16 12.63
CA PRO A 8 23.17 -31.61 12.43
C PRO A 8 21.99 -32.21 13.20
N SER A 9 21.32 -33.22 12.60
CA SER A 9 20.20 -33.90 13.28
C SER A 9 20.70 -34.51 14.58
N GLY A 10 20.07 -34.12 15.70
CA GLY A 10 20.43 -34.63 17.04
C GLY A 10 21.10 -33.61 17.97
N GLN A 11 21.59 -32.48 17.50
CA GLN A 11 22.09 -31.41 18.38
C GLN A 11 20.94 -30.52 18.87
N VAL A 12 20.71 -30.53 20.18
CA VAL A 12 19.60 -29.84 20.84
C VAL A 12 19.95 -28.38 21.17
N ASP A 13 21.24 -28.08 21.36
CA ASP A 13 21.71 -26.80 21.91
C ASP A 13 21.26 -25.57 21.10
N ASN A 14 21.39 -25.63 19.79
CA ASN A 14 20.92 -24.52 18.94
C ASN A 14 19.40 -24.38 18.88
N ARG A 15 18.64 -25.47 19.13
CA ARG A 15 17.17 -25.41 19.18
C ARG A 15 16.70 -24.73 20.47
N ILE A 16 17.39 -24.96 21.60
CA ILE A 16 17.05 -24.34 22.88
C ILE A 16 17.11 -22.83 22.78
N PHE A 17 18.14 -22.27 22.15
CA PHE A 17 18.24 -20.82 21.91
C PHE A 17 17.10 -20.30 21.03
N THR A 18 16.72 -21.06 20.00
CA THR A 18 15.63 -20.66 19.07
C THR A 18 14.27 -20.67 19.75
N TYR A 19 14.01 -21.62 20.66
CA TYR A 19 12.72 -21.71 21.37
C TYR A 19 12.42 -20.47 22.22
N GLY A 20 13.44 -19.86 22.81
CA GLY A 20 13.27 -18.59 23.54
C GLY A 20 13.10 -17.38 22.61
N MET A 21 13.74 -17.39 21.46
CA MET A 21 13.72 -16.26 20.50
C MET A 21 12.39 -16.12 19.77
N VAL A 22 11.76 -17.23 19.38
CA VAL A 22 10.49 -17.21 18.64
C VAL A 22 9.34 -16.60 19.45
N PRO A 23 9.04 -17.04 20.69
CA PRO A 23 8.03 -16.40 21.51
C PRO A 23 8.33 -14.91 21.78
N ARG A 24 9.61 -14.56 22.04
CA ARG A 24 10.01 -13.17 22.25
C ARG A 24 9.76 -12.32 21.00
N GLY A 25 10.13 -12.80 19.82
CA GLY A 25 9.87 -12.13 18.55
C GLY A 25 8.37 -11.91 18.31
N LEU A 26 7.54 -12.92 18.56
CA LEU A 26 6.09 -12.82 18.45
C LEU A 26 5.50 -11.80 19.44
N MET A 27 5.99 -11.79 20.68
CA MET A 27 5.55 -10.80 21.67
C MET A 27 5.93 -9.38 21.28
N GLN A 28 7.16 -9.15 20.82
CA GLN A 28 7.63 -7.84 20.38
C GLN A 28 6.84 -7.35 19.14
N THR A 29 6.58 -8.23 18.18
CA THR A 29 5.76 -7.92 17.01
C THR A 29 4.34 -7.54 17.43
N LYS A 30 3.75 -8.28 18.34
CA LYS A 30 2.41 -7.96 18.88
C LYS A 30 2.36 -6.58 19.53
N GLU A 31 3.34 -6.22 20.35
CA GLU A 31 3.39 -4.91 21.00
C GLU A 31 3.64 -3.78 19.98
N ALA A 32 4.51 -4.00 19.00
CA ALA A 32 4.71 -3.06 17.88
C ALA A 32 3.42 -2.82 17.08
N LEU A 33 2.65 -3.88 16.78
CA LEU A 33 1.37 -3.75 16.09
C LEU A 33 0.31 -3.01 16.92
N LYS A 34 0.29 -3.21 18.23
CA LYS A 34 -0.59 -2.43 19.13
C LYS A 34 -0.24 -0.95 19.09
N LEU A 35 1.05 -0.63 19.23
CA LEU A 35 1.53 0.75 19.20
C LEU A 35 1.20 1.39 17.85
N PHE A 36 1.42 0.69 16.75
CA PHE A 36 1.08 1.14 15.41
C PHE A 36 -0.43 1.40 15.26
N SER A 37 -1.28 0.50 15.76
CA SER A 37 -2.73 0.67 15.75
C SER A 37 -3.17 1.94 16.48
N VAL A 38 -2.61 2.21 17.66
CA VAL A 38 -2.90 3.43 18.43
C VAL A 38 -2.42 4.67 17.68
N THR A 39 -1.24 4.61 17.09
CA THR A 39 -0.69 5.72 16.27
C THR A 39 -1.60 6.04 15.08
N ILE A 40 -2.05 5.03 14.34
CA ILE A 40 -2.97 5.24 13.20
C ILE A 40 -4.30 5.81 13.67
N SER A 41 -4.84 5.32 14.79
CA SER A 41 -6.11 5.84 15.34
C SER A 41 -6.02 7.30 15.80
N GLY A 42 -4.82 7.75 16.17
CA GLY A 42 -4.56 9.12 16.60
C GLY A 42 -4.16 10.09 15.48
N LEU A 43 -4.04 9.63 14.24
CA LEU A 43 -3.63 10.48 13.12
C LEU A 43 -4.67 11.58 12.84
N LYS A 44 -4.17 12.81 12.75
CA LYS A 44 -4.93 13.96 12.27
C LYS A 44 -4.44 14.32 10.87
N VAL A 45 -5.30 14.11 9.89
CA VAL A 45 -4.99 14.38 8.49
C VAL A 45 -5.34 15.82 8.15
N ASN A 46 -4.36 16.59 7.66
CA ASN A 46 -4.60 17.92 7.11
C ASN A 46 -4.85 17.81 5.60
N LYS A 47 -6.12 17.65 5.25
CA LYS A 47 -6.54 17.42 3.85
C LYS A 47 -6.15 18.57 2.92
N ASP A 48 -6.28 19.80 3.37
CA ASP A 48 -5.98 20.98 2.54
C ASP A 48 -4.49 21.05 2.19
N LYS A 49 -3.61 20.81 3.18
CA LYS A 49 -2.17 20.76 2.92
C LYS A 49 -1.78 19.59 2.03
N MET A 50 -2.43 18.43 2.18
CA MET A 50 -2.17 17.27 1.34
C MET A 50 -2.59 17.53 -0.11
N LEU A 51 -3.77 18.12 -0.31
CA LEU A 51 -4.25 18.47 -1.65
C LEU A 51 -3.33 19.51 -2.31
N LEU A 52 -2.97 20.55 -1.57
CA LEU A 52 -2.04 21.57 -2.07
C LEU A 52 -0.70 20.95 -2.49
N ALA A 53 -0.10 20.11 -1.65
CA ALA A 53 1.14 19.41 -1.96
C ALA A 53 1.00 18.48 -3.18
N ALA A 54 -0.13 17.81 -3.35
CA ALA A 54 -0.38 16.95 -4.50
C ALA A 54 -0.47 17.77 -5.80
N VAL A 55 -1.13 18.93 -5.78
CA VAL A 55 -1.21 19.84 -6.92
C VAL A 55 0.15 20.43 -7.26
N GLU A 56 0.91 20.89 -6.26
CA GLU A 56 2.22 21.54 -6.45
C GLU A 56 3.29 20.53 -6.91
N SER A 57 3.19 19.27 -6.54
CA SER A 57 4.16 18.22 -6.91
C SER A 57 4.12 17.81 -8.38
N LEU A 58 3.15 18.31 -9.16
CA LEU A 58 2.91 17.87 -10.54
C LEU A 58 2.73 16.33 -10.66
N GLY A 59 2.13 15.70 -9.64
CA GLY A 59 1.96 14.26 -9.55
C GLY A 59 1.19 13.64 -10.73
N GLY A 60 0.38 14.44 -11.44
CA GLY A 60 -0.34 14.06 -12.65
C GLY A 60 0.46 14.08 -13.95
N ALA A 61 1.77 14.40 -13.91
CA ALA A 61 2.59 14.52 -15.11
C ALA A 61 2.64 13.22 -15.94
N THR A 62 2.65 12.07 -15.28
CA THR A 62 2.61 10.75 -15.95
C THR A 62 1.25 10.52 -16.60
N ASP A 63 0.17 10.85 -15.91
CA ASP A 63 -1.19 10.71 -16.45
C ASP A 63 -1.38 11.63 -17.67
N LEU A 64 -0.82 12.85 -17.63
CA LEU A 64 -0.81 13.74 -18.78
C LEU A 64 -0.02 13.17 -19.97
N ALA A 65 1.12 12.55 -19.73
CA ALA A 65 1.90 11.91 -20.80
C ALA A 65 1.16 10.70 -21.39
N GLU A 66 0.51 9.88 -20.55
CA GLU A 66 -0.31 8.76 -21.01
C GLU A 66 -1.50 9.23 -21.84
N GLU A 67 -2.21 10.27 -21.43
CA GLU A 67 -3.31 10.85 -22.20
C GLU A 67 -2.85 11.39 -23.54
N ILE A 68 -1.74 12.12 -23.57
CA ILE A 68 -1.14 12.63 -24.82
C ILE A 68 -0.79 11.46 -25.74
N MET A 69 -0.17 10.40 -25.22
CA MET A 69 0.15 9.20 -25.98
C MET A 69 -1.09 8.55 -26.58
N MET A 70 -2.11 8.33 -25.77
CA MET A 70 -3.34 7.63 -26.20
C MET A 70 -4.17 8.46 -27.17
N ARG A 71 -4.32 9.75 -26.92
CA ARG A 71 -5.17 10.63 -27.70
C ARG A 71 -4.59 10.99 -29.07
N HIS A 72 -3.27 11.15 -29.13
CA HIS A 72 -2.58 11.60 -30.34
C HIS A 72 -1.83 10.48 -31.08
N GLY A 73 -1.84 9.24 -30.53
CA GLY A 73 -1.20 8.09 -31.17
C GLY A 73 0.33 8.20 -31.28
N ILE A 74 0.96 8.98 -30.40
CA ILE A 74 2.43 9.13 -30.38
C ILE A 74 3.05 8.10 -29.44
N ASN A 75 4.35 7.83 -29.62
CA ASN A 75 5.04 6.88 -28.72
C ASN A 75 5.24 7.45 -27.31
N ALA A 76 5.36 6.56 -26.33
CA ALA A 76 5.49 6.90 -24.93
C ALA A 76 6.70 7.81 -24.65
N GLN A 77 7.83 7.58 -25.31
CA GLN A 77 9.04 8.38 -25.14
C GLN A 77 8.84 9.83 -25.59
N ALA A 78 8.19 10.05 -26.72
CA ALA A 78 7.87 11.40 -27.20
C ALA A 78 6.89 12.11 -26.26
N ALA A 79 5.82 11.43 -25.83
CA ALA A 79 4.87 11.97 -24.86
C ALA A 79 5.53 12.40 -23.54
N HIS A 80 6.35 11.52 -22.97
CA HIS A 80 7.13 11.84 -21.77
C HIS A 80 8.10 13.00 -21.98
N SER A 81 8.77 13.07 -23.13
CA SER A 81 9.70 14.15 -23.45
C SER A 81 8.98 15.49 -23.57
N ILE A 82 7.80 15.52 -24.19
CA ILE A 82 6.96 16.73 -24.33
C ILE A 82 6.58 17.27 -22.94
N VAL A 83 6.03 16.40 -22.09
CA VAL A 83 5.60 16.80 -20.74
C VAL A 83 6.81 17.24 -19.89
N ALA A 84 7.92 16.50 -19.94
CA ALA A 84 9.13 16.84 -19.20
C ALA A 84 9.73 18.18 -19.64
N GLN A 85 9.73 18.50 -20.94
CA GLN A 85 10.19 19.77 -21.46
C GLN A 85 9.29 20.92 -21.00
N ALA A 86 7.98 20.77 -21.11
CA ALA A 86 7.01 21.78 -20.68
C ALA A 86 7.09 22.04 -19.16
N ILE A 87 7.23 21.00 -18.33
CA ILE A 87 7.43 21.13 -16.87
C ILE A 87 8.73 21.87 -16.57
N ARG A 88 9.81 21.57 -17.29
CA ARG A 88 11.10 22.26 -17.10
C ARG A 88 10.96 23.74 -17.35
N PHE A 89 10.33 24.15 -18.45
CA PHE A 89 10.09 25.56 -18.75
C PHE A 89 9.18 26.24 -17.73
N SER A 90 8.08 25.57 -17.37
CA SER A 90 7.16 26.05 -16.32
C SER A 90 7.91 26.33 -15.01
N THR A 91 8.77 25.40 -14.58
CA THR A 91 9.57 25.53 -13.35
C THR A 91 10.61 26.64 -13.44
N GLN A 92 11.30 26.75 -14.56
CA GLN A 92 12.32 27.82 -14.78
C GLN A 92 11.70 29.21 -14.77
N GLU A 93 10.52 29.38 -15.32
CA GLU A 93 9.80 30.63 -15.33
C GLU A 93 9.01 30.92 -14.04
N GLY A 94 8.95 29.96 -13.09
CA GLY A 94 8.14 30.08 -11.90
C GLY A 94 6.65 30.20 -12.19
N LYS A 95 6.21 29.66 -13.34
CA LYS A 95 4.83 29.70 -13.80
C LYS A 95 4.18 28.32 -13.68
N ARG A 96 2.86 28.33 -13.65
CA ARG A 96 2.08 27.08 -13.69
C ARG A 96 2.17 26.45 -15.09
N LEU A 97 2.16 25.12 -15.15
CA LEU A 97 2.09 24.38 -16.40
C LEU A 97 0.83 24.78 -17.17
N LYS A 98 0.97 25.18 -18.44
CA LYS A 98 -0.09 25.63 -19.33
C LYS A 98 -0.03 24.92 -20.68
N ALA A 99 -1.12 25.03 -21.41
CA ALA A 99 -1.30 24.42 -22.72
C ALA A 99 -0.30 24.90 -23.77
N ASP A 100 0.08 26.19 -23.73
CA ASP A 100 1.08 26.78 -24.64
C ASP A 100 2.44 26.09 -24.50
N LEU A 101 2.90 25.82 -23.27
CA LEU A 101 4.17 25.11 -23.02
C LEU A 101 4.15 23.67 -23.54
N ILE A 102 3.03 22.97 -23.39
CA ILE A 102 2.85 21.61 -23.93
C ILE A 102 2.83 21.64 -25.47
N ASN A 103 2.06 22.55 -26.05
CA ASN A 103 1.93 22.65 -27.50
C ASN A 103 3.25 23.08 -28.16
N ASP A 104 4.03 23.94 -27.54
CA ASP A 104 5.34 24.36 -28.04
C ASP A 104 6.37 23.24 -27.89
N ALA A 105 6.43 22.56 -26.74
CA ALA A 105 7.26 21.38 -26.59
C ALA A 105 6.92 20.26 -27.60
N ALA A 106 5.65 20.10 -27.93
CA ALA A 106 5.23 19.15 -28.95
C ALA A 106 5.71 19.54 -30.36
N LYS A 107 5.64 20.84 -30.71
CA LYS A 107 6.20 21.33 -31.98
C LYS A 107 7.69 21.08 -32.09
N ASP A 108 8.43 21.28 -30.99
CA ASP A 108 9.87 21.06 -30.94
C ASP A 108 10.27 19.60 -31.09
N ILE A 109 9.51 18.68 -30.49
CA ILE A 109 9.88 17.26 -30.41
C ILE A 109 9.32 16.44 -31.59
N ILE A 110 8.08 16.69 -31.95
CA ILE A 110 7.37 15.91 -32.99
C ILE A 110 6.96 16.73 -34.22
N ASN A 111 7.35 17.99 -34.31
CA ASN A 111 6.99 18.95 -35.38
C ASN A 111 5.47 19.08 -35.59
N TYR A 112 4.67 18.88 -34.56
CA TYR A 112 3.22 18.94 -34.60
C TYR A 112 2.65 19.52 -33.29
N SER A 113 1.64 20.40 -33.40
CA SER A 113 0.94 20.95 -32.23
C SER A 113 -0.20 20.02 -31.81
N LEU A 114 -0.26 19.68 -30.54
CA LEU A 114 -1.30 18.80 -29.99
C LEU A 114 -2.64 19.52 -29.81
N ASN A 115 -2.64 20.87 -29.82
CA ASN A 115 -3.84 21.69 -29.61
C ASN A 115 -4.59 21.36 -28.30
N ILE A 116 -3.84 21.06 -27.23
CA ILE A 116 -4.38 20.82 -25.89
C ILE A 116 -4.78 22.17 -25.30
N SER A 117 -5.88 22.20 -24.51
CA SER A 117 -6.32 23.37 -23.76
C SER A 117 -5.91 23.31 -22.29
N ASP A 118 -5.85 24.48 -21.64
CA ASP A 118 -5.59 24.55 -20.20
C ASP A 118 -6.61 23.76 -19.38
N ASP A 119 -7.90 23.86 -19.70
CA ASP A 119 -8.96 23.11 -19.01
C ASP A 119 -8.75 21.60 -19.08
N HIS A 120 -8.29 21.10 -20.22
CA HIS A 120 -8.00 19.67 -20.39
C HIS A 120 -6.81 19.23 -19.53
N ILE A 121 -5.73 20.04 -19.47
CA ILE A 121 -4.59 19.78 -18.59
C ILE A 121 -5.01 19.77 -17.14
N PHE A 122 -5.86 20.71 -16.72
CA PHE A 122 -6.36 20.77 -15.35
C PHE A 122 -7.17 19.53 -14.97
N GLN A 123 -8.04 19.06 -15.87
CA GLN A 123 -8.84 17.86 -15.63
C GLN A 123 -7.99 16.60 -15.49
N ILE A 124 -6.97 16.45 -16.34
CA ILE A 124 -6.09 15.28 -16.30
C ILE A 124 -5.19 15.30 -15.06
N MET A 125 -4.71 16.47 -14.67
CA MET A 125 -3.78 16.63 -13.55
C MET A 125 -4.49 16.86 -12.21
N ASP A 126 -5.81 16.77 -12.16
CA ASP A 126 -6.55 16.85 -10.91
C ASP A 126 -6.27 15.61 -10.04
N PRO A 127 -5.65 15.78 -8.86
CA PRO A 127 -5.28 14.66 -8.01
C PRO A 127 -6.47 13.81 -7.58
N GLU A 128 -7.64 14.39 -7.37
CA GLU A 128 -8.85 13.67 -6.97
C GLU A 128 -9.37 12.81 -8.14
N ALA A 129 -9.39 13.36 -9.35
CA ALA A 129 -9.76 12.61 -10.54
C ALA A 129 -8.78 11.46 -10.81
N ILE A 130 -7.48 11.71 -10.70
CA ILE A 130 -6.43 10.68 -10.88
C ILE A 130 -6.63 9.52 -9.91
N ILE A 131 -6.89 9.78 -8.65
CA ILE A 131 -7.12 8.73 -7.64
C ILE A 131 -8.31 7.85 -8.04
N GLU A 132 -9.40 8.41 -8.50
CA GLU A 132 -10.60 7.65 -8.87
C GLU A 132 -10.41 6.79 -10.14
N THR A 133 -9.41 7.05 -10.98
CA THR A 133 -9.06 6.16 -12.10
C THR A 133 -8.36 4.87 -11.63
N ARG A 134 -7.78 4.83 -10.43
CA ARG A 134 -7.00 3.71 -9.88
C ARG A 134 -7.91 2.61 -9.32
N THR A 135 -8.68 1.94 -10.18
CA THR A 135 -9.72 0.95 -9.81
C THR A 135 -9.23 -0.48 -9.70
N GLY A 136 -7.97 -0.77 -10.07
CA GLY A 136 -7.38 -2.11 -10.00
C GLY A 136 -7.21 -2.62 -8.55
N PRO A 137 -6.91 -3.91 -8.35
CA PRO A 137 -6.59 -4.45 -7.03
C PRO A 137 -5.41 -3.71 -6.38
N GLY A 138 -5.61 -3.21 -5.17
CA GLY A 138 -4.61 -2.37 -4.48
C GLY A 138 -4.64 -0.90 -4.90
N GLY A 139 -5.52 -0.51 -5.82
CA GLY A 139 -5.66 0.87 -6.26
C GLY A 139 -6.25 1.78 -5.20
N ALA A 140 -6.05 3.09 -5.39
CA ALA A 140 -6.42 4.11 -4.41
C ALA A 140 -7.84 4.68 -4.62
N SER A 141 -8.60 4.23 -5.65
CA SER A 141 -9.97 4.71 -5.85
C SER A 141 -10.88 4.35 -4.68
N SER A 142 -11.86 5.19 -4.42
CA SER A 142 -12.85 4.97 -3.37
C SER A 142 -13.47 3.57 -3.44
N LYS A 143 -13.77 3.09 -4.63
CA LYS A 143 -14.31 1.74 -4.86
C LYS A 143 -13.32 0.64 -4.44
N SER A 144 -12.06 0.76 -4.83
CA SER A 144 -11.00 -0.22 -4.49
C SER A 144 -10.71 -0.23 -2.99
N ILE A 145 -10.63 0.94 -2.38
CA ILE A 145 -10.43 1.07 -0.92
C ILE A 145 -11.59 0.42 -0.15
N HIS A 146 -12.85 0.71 -0.50
CA HIS A 146 -14.00 0.10 0.17
C HIS A 146 -14.01 -1.42 0.04
N LYS A 147 -13.67 -1.93 -1.15
CA LYS A 147 -13.54 -3.38 -1.35
C LYS A 147 -12.47 -3.98 -0.46
N MET A 148 -11.26 -3.39 -0.43
CA MET A 148 -10.17 -3.86 0.42
C MET A 148 -10.54 -3.83 1.91
N ILE A 149 -11.19 -2.77 2.39
CA ILE A 149 -11.66 -2.69 3.78
C ILE A 149 -12.62 -3.82 4.10
N THR A 150 -13.56 -4.12 3.19
CA THR A 150 -14.52 -5.20 3.37
C THR A 150 -13.82 -6.56 3.41
N ASP A 151 -12.92 -6.82 2.47
CA ASP A 151 -12.17 -8.06 2.38
C ASP A 151 -11.31 -8.28 3.65
N PHE A 152 -10.60 -7.24 4.12
CA PHE A 152 -9.83 -7.33 5.37
C PHE A 152 -10.68 -7.53 6.61
N ARG A 153 -11.87 -6.91 6.69
CA ARG A 153 -12.80 -7.16 7.80
C ARG A 153 -13.24 -8.62 7.84
N ASN A 154 -13.53 -9.21 6.71
CA ASN A 154 -13.90 -10.62 6.62
C ASN A 154 -12.74 -11.52 7.07
N ILE A 155 -11.52 -11.29 6.60
CA ILE A 155 -10.32 -12.02 7.02
C ILE A 155 -10.09 -11.91 8.54
N ILE A 156 -10.28 -10.72 9.11
CA ILE A 156 -10.14 -10.51 10.56
C ILE A 156 -11.22 -11.28 11.32
N ASN A 157 -12.46 -11.27 10.86
CA ASN A 157 -13.55 -12.01 11.49
C ASN A 157 -13.31 -13.52 11.46
N ASP A 158 -12.91 -14.07 10.31
CA ASP A 158 -12.59 -15.49 10.15
C ASP A 158 -11.41 -15.89 11.05
N SER A 159 -10.37 -15.09 11.10
CA SER A 159 -9.21 -15.30 11.97
C SER A 159 -9.58 -15.27 13.46
N ASN A 160 -10.48 -14.37 13.86
CA ASN A 160 -10.97 -14.29 15.22
C ASN A 160 -11.84 -15.51 15.59
N HIS A 161 -12.69 -15.95 14.66
CA HIS A 161 -13.51 -17.15 14.83
C HIS A 161 -12.61 -18.37 15.00
N TRP A 162 -11.69 -18.61 14.08
CA TRP A 162 -10.71 -19.69 14.19
C TRP A 162 -9.95 -19.65 15.52
N ARG A 163 -9.41 -18.51 15.90
CA ARG A 163 -8.70 -18.36 17.18
C ARG A 163 -9.55 -18.72 18.40
N THR A 164 -10.85 -18.42 18.34
CA THR A 164 -11.79 -18.74 19.42
C THR A 164 -12.00 -20.25 19.52
N LEU A 165 -12.18 -20.92 18.38
CA LEU A 165 -12.31 -22.37 18.31
C LEU A 165 -11.05 -23.07 18.84
N GLU A 166 -9.86 -22.66 18.38
CA GLU A 166 -8.59 -23.25 18.83
C GLU A 166 -8.37 -23.08 20.35
N LYS A 167 -8.66 -21.91 20.89
CA LYS A 167 -8.58 -21.69 22.33
C LYS A 167 -9.54 -22.56 23.13
N SER A 168 -10.75 -22.75 22.63
CA SER A 168 -11.74 -23.62 23.30
C SER A 168 -11.31 -25.08 23.25
N TRP A 169 -10.78 -25.52 22.13
CA TRP A 169 -10.23 -26.88 21.95
C TRP A 169 -9.05 -27.13 22.89
N LEU A 170 -8.09 -26.22 22.97
CA LEU A 170 -6.95 -26.32 23.87
C LEU A 170 -7.38 -26.42 25.34
N LYS A 171 -8.28 -25.55 25.79
CA LYS A 171 -8.82 -25.60 27.15
C LYS A 171 -9.53 -26.92 27.45
N LYS A 172 -10.32 -27.44 26.50
CA LYS A 172 -11.00 -28.72 26.65
C LYS A 172 -10.00 -29.87 26.72
N SER A 173 -8.96 -29.85 25.88
CA SER A 173 -7.92 -30.87 25.88
C SER A 173 -7.14 -30.89 27.20
N GLU A 174 -6.76 -29.71 27.72
CA GLU A 174 -6.10 -29.55 29.00
C GLU A 174 -6.99 -30.12 30.16
N LYS A 175 -8.25 -29.73 30.20
CA LYS A 175 -9.21 -30.21 31.19
C LYS A 175 -9.35 -31.75 31.13
N ASN A 176 -9.53 -32.31 29.93
CA ASN A 176 -9.62 -33.76 29.75
C ASN A 176 -8.36 -34.49 30.24
N LEU A 177 -7.17 -33.91 29.99
CA LEU A 177 -5.91 -34.47 30.47
C LEU A 177 -5.87 -34.51 32.00
N VAL A 178 -6.20 -33.38 32.65
CA VAL A 178 -6.24 -33.31 34.11
C VAL A 178 -7.24 -34.31 34.71
N GLU A 179 -8.45 -34.39 34.17
CA GLU A 179 -9.48 -35.34 34.62
C GLU A 179 -9.00 -36.78 34.50
N ARG A 180 -8.34 -37.18 33.39
CA ARG A 180 -7.78 -38.50 33.19
C ARG A 180 -6.68 -38.84 34.23
N VAL A 181 -5.77 -37.86 34.46
CA VAL A 181 -4.73 -38.06 35.49
C VAL A 181 -5.35 -38.26 36.86
N GLN A 182 -6.34 -37.45 37.24
CA GLN A 182 -7.03 -37.57 38.54
C GLN A 182 -7.74 -38.92 38.65
N SER A 183 -8.38 -39.42 37.61
CA SER A 183 -9.05 -40.73 37.64
C SER A 183 -8.06 -41.87 37.85
N ILE A 184 -6.87 -41.82 37.29
CA ILE A 184 -5.82 -42.82 37.47
C ILE A 184 -5.30 -42.81 38.93
N CYS A 185 -5.03 -41.58 39.46
CA CYS A 185 -4.54 -41.44 40.83
C CYS A 185 -5.55 -41.87 41.92
N GLN A 186 -6.84 -41.87 41.62
CA GLN A 186 -7.89 -42.35 42.54
C GLN A 186 -8.09 -43.87 42.52
N CYS A 187 -7.55 -44.56 41.53
CA CYS A 187 -7.63 -46.02 41.41
C CYS A 187 -6.43 -46.75 42.08
N THR A 188 -5.50 -45.99 42.64
CA THR A 188 -4.35 -46.51 43.43
C THR A 188 -4.59 -46.30 44.88
#